data_5dfd6decc60d290a86d8b2c4eec4710e
#
_entry.id   5dfd6decc60d290a86d8b2c4eec4710e
#
_cell.length_a   1.000
_cell.length_b   1.000
_cell.length_c   1.000
_cell.angle_alpha   90.00
_cell.angle_beta   90.00
_cell.angle_gamma   90.00
#
_symmetry.space_group_name_H-M   'P 1'
#
loop_
_entity.id
_entity.type
_entity.pdbx_description
1 polymer ?
#
loop_
_entity_poly.entity_id
_entity_poly.type
_entity_poly.pdbx_seq_one_letter_code
_entity_poly.pdbx_strand_id
1 'polypeptide(L)'
;MSVFGREAAGRRHIDGLDVLRTLAIVGVPLFHMFPERLPGGYLGVSLFFVLTGFLLAYTSKRSWLEHRFRVKTYYMKRIKRIYPSLFIVLLTTIGVFSFVLPKAVTAIRPEFLSIVLGYNNWWQIAQNADYFTRLTNASPFTHLWFMGIEMQYYLVWPLLFALYAFLDILAGRRAALAVLALLALGSAAVMPMMYEPDMDVTRLYYGTDTRAYALLFGAVLGLWWVDHPRARLGKYRMLLGYLAWPVLVGASIAAYFLFDGQSAYVYEWGMLAMTVLFCVLLLLTADDRFFVGAALESPGLRWLGWLGKRSFGIYLWQYPVIYLFAKLGWTQLPYYAALEIAAILVLTIWSDALAHV
;
A
#
# COMPACT_ATOMS: atom_id res chain seq x y z
N MET A 1 37.64 22.66 2.14
CA MET A 1 37.00 21.46 1.56
C MET A 1 36.19 20.82 2.68
N SER A 2 34.88 21.00 2.65
CA SER A 2 34.00 20.83 3.79
C SER A 2 33.59 19.38 4.02
N VAL A 3 33.62 18.97 5.29
CA VAL A 3 33.21 17.68 5.82
C VAL A 3 31.69 17.36 5.57
N PHE A 4 30.91 18.34 5.13
CA PHE A 4 29.46 18.23 4.87
C PHE A 4 29.09 17.56 3.53
N GLY A 5 30.05 17.20 2.67
CA GLY A 5 29.78 16.64 1.35
C GLY A 5 29.64 15.11 1.27
N ARG A 6 29.97 14.37 2.32
CA ARG A 6 29.99 12.90 2.30
C ARG A 6 28.78 12.21 2.95
N GLU A 7 28.01 12.90 3.80
CA GLU A 7 26.86 12.27 4.50
C GLU A 7 25.60 12.15 3.64
N ALA A 8 25.43 12.95 2.58
CA ALA A 8 24.23 12.92 1.75
C ALA A 8 24.14 11.74 0.77
N ALA A 9 25.25 11.02 0.51
CA ALA A 9 25.30 9.91 -0.45
C ALA A 9 24.88 8.55 0.11
N GLY A 10 24.71 8.41 1.44
CA GLY A 10 24.55 7.10 2.12
C GLY A 10 23.12 6.70 2.50
N ARG A 11 22.21 7.62 2.76
CA ARG A 11 20.87 7.26 3.25
C ARG A 11 19.94 6.82 2.12
N ARG A 12 19.84 5.50 1.91
CA ARG A 12 18.89 4.87 0.98
C ARG A 12 17.48 4.74 1.56
N HIS A 13 17.31 4.91 2.87
CA HIS A 13 16.05 4.71 3.60
C HIS A 13 15.51 6.05 4.11
N ILE A 14 14.21 6.27 3.94
CA ILE A 14 13.48 7.41 4.50
C ILE A 14 12.68 6.88 5.69
N ASP A 15 13.23 7.01 6.89
CA ASP A 15 12.71 6.37 8.12
C ASP A 15 11.27 6.78 8.43
N GLY A 16 10.89 8.01 8.14
CA GLY A 16 9.52 8.50 8.36
C GLY A 16 8.44 7.74 7.59
N LEU A 17 8.77 7.11 6.44
CA LEU A 17 7.80 6.38 5.65
C LEU A 17 7.33 5.07 6.31
N ASP A 18 8.11 4.50 7.22
CA ASP A 18 7.69 3.32 7.98
C ASP A 18 6.52 3.62 8.93
N VAL A 19 6.43 4.87 9.43
CA VAL A 19 5.25 5.31 10.21
C VAL A 19 3.99 5.34 9.37
N LEU A 20 4.10 5.84 8.13
CA LEU A 20 2.96 5.85 7.22
C LEU A 20 2.53 4.42 6.84
N ARG A 21 3.49 3.51 6.69
CA ARG A 21 3.18 2.09 6.50
C ARG A 21 2.47 1.51 7.72
N THR A 22 2.85 1.94 8.93
CA THR A 22 2.16 1.53 10.16
C THR A 22 0.74 2.06 10.20
N LEU A 23 0.53 3.33 9.86
CA LEU A 23 -0.82 3.90 9.75
C LEU A 23 -1.68 3.08 8.78
N ALA A 24 -1.13 2.75 7.60
CA ALA A 24 -1.82 1.95 6.60
C ALA A 24 -2.14 0.53 7.08
N ILE A 25 -1.12 -0.17 7.67
CA ILE A 25 -1.29 -1.58 8.04
C ILE A 25 -2.12 -1.77 9.31
N VAL A 26 -2.27 -0.77 10.15
CA VAL A 26 -3.18 -0.84 11.30
C VAL A 26 -4.64 -0.75 10.83
N GLY A 27 -4.95 0.12 9.87
CA GLY A 27 -6.33 0.26 9.35
C GLY A 27 -6.86 -1.01 8.71
N VAL A 28 -6.08 -1.68 7.87
CA VAL A 28 -6.55 -2.81 7.05
C VAL A 28 -6.95 -4.04 7.89
N PRO A 29 -6.14 -4.59 8.80
CA PRO A 29 -6.57 -5.70 9.65
C PRO A 29 -7.75 -5.34 10.56
N LEU A 30 -7.73 -4.13 11.14
CA LEU A 30 -8.83 -3.70 12.01
C LEU A 30 -10.15 -3.57 11.25
N PHE A 31 -10.13 -3.16 9.98
CA PHE A 31 -11.30 -3.18 9.12
C PHE A 31 -11.83 -4.62 8.92
N HIS A 32 -10.96 -5.59 8.68
CA HIS A 32 -11.38 -6.99 8.51
C HIS A 32 -11.87 -7.64 9.81
N MET A 33 -11.32 -7.22 10.95
CA MET A 33 -11.75 -7.72 12.27
C MET A 33 -13.04 -7.05 12.76
N PHE A 34 -13.22 -5.76 12.49
CA PHE A 34 -14.28 -4.92 13.01
C PHE A 34 -14.89 -4.01 11.93
N PRO A 35 -15.48 -4.56 10.85
CA PRO A 35 -15.94 -3.76 9.71
C PRO A 35 -17.01 -2.73 10.11
N GLU A 36 -17.85 -3.04 11.08
CA GLU A 36 -18.89 -2.11 11.56
C GLU A 36 -18.34 -0.95 12.39
N ARG A 37 -17.18 -1.14 13.06
CA ARG A 37 -16.56 -0.11 13.91
C ARG A 37 -15.56 0.74 13.16
N LEU A 38 -14.86 0.18 12.20
CA LEU A 38 -13.85 0.85 11.36
C LEU A 38 -14.16 0.64 9.88
N PRO A 39 -15.32 1.11 9.39
CA PRO A 39 -15.77 0.86 8.02
C PRO A 39 -14.82 1.44 6.96
N GLY A 40 -14.00 2.43 7.31
CA GLY A 40 -13.03 3.09 6.42
C GLY A 40 -11.59 2.57 6.52
N GLY A 41 -11.31 1.55 7.33
CA GLY A 41 -9.94 1.03 7.49
C GLY A 41 -9.32 0.52 6.18
N TYR A 42 -10.13 0.16 5.18
CA TYR A 42 -9.70 -0.17 3.82
C TYR A 42 -8.94 0.96 3.11
N LEU A 43 -9.09 2.22 3.54
CA LEU A 43 -8.35 3.37 3.00
C LEU A 43 -6.83 3.24 3.21
N GLY A 44 -6.38 2.41 4.16
CA GLY A 44 -4.98 2.05 4.31
C GLY A 44 -4.37 1.48 3.03
N VAL A 45 -5.15 0.80 2.19
CA VAL A 45 -4.72 0.31 0.87
C VAL A 45 -4.36 1.48 -0.05
N SER A 46 -5.13 2.56 -0.06
CA SER A 46 -4.83 3.76 -0.87
C SER A 46 -3.52 4.42 -0.44
N LEU A 47 -3.24 4.45 0.87
CA LEU A 47 -1.96 4.92 1.39
C LEU A 47 -0.80 4.02 0.95
N PHE A 48 -0.96 2.69 0.95
CA PHE A 48 0.05 1.78 0.41
C PHE A 48 0.31 2.02 -1.08
N PHE A 49 -0.70 2.26 -1.89
CA PHE A 49 -0.51 2.59 -3.30
C PHE A 49 0.31 3.86 -3.49
N VAL A 50 0.01 4.93 -2.76
CA VAL A 50 0.79 6.19 -2.80
C VAL A 50 2.24 5.94 -2.40
N LEU A 51 2.48 5.21 -1.31
CA LEU A 51 3.83 4.87 -0.84
C LEU A 51 4.60 4.01 -1.84
N THR A 52 3.94 3.01 -2.45
CA THR A 52 4.53 2.14 -3.46
C THR A 52 4.93 2.94 -4.70
N GLY A 53 4.03 3.77 -5.23
CA GLY A 53 4.31 4.64 -6.37
C GLY A 53 5.49 5.58 -6.11
N PHE A 54 5.49 6.24 -4.95
CA PHE A 54 6.56 7.15 -4.53
C PHE A 54 7.93 6.45 -4.46
N LEU A 55 8.01 5.35 -3.71
CA LEU A 55 9.28 4.65 -3.51
C LEU A 55 9.82 4.03 -4.79
N LEU A 56 8.92 3.52 -5.63
CA LEU A 56 9.28 2.94 -6.91
C LEU A 56 9.92 3.97 -7.83
N ALA A 57 9.26 5.12 -7.96
CA ALA A 57 9.70 6.24 -8.78
C ALA A 57 10.99 6.87 -8.24
N TYR A 58 11.03 7.14 -6.94
CA TYR A 58 12.20 7.68 -6.24
C TYR A 58 13.45 6.80 -6.42
N THR A 59 13.32 5.50 -6.19
CA THR A 59 14.45 4.57 -6.30
C THR A 59 14.88 4.35 -7.76
N SER A 60 13.94 4.33 -8.71
CA SER A 60 14.23 4.17 -10.13
C SER A 60 15.00 5.38 -10.65
N LYS A 61 14.52 6.59 -10.36
CA LYS A 61 15.17 7.82 -10.81
C LYS A 61 16.56 8.00 -10.20
N ARG A 62 16.73 7.73 -8.91
CA ARG A 62 18.06 7.75 -8.27
C ARG A 62 19.03 6.77 -8.94
N SER A 63 18.57 5.52 -9.15
CA SER A 63 19.40 4.51 -9.83
C SER A 63 19.75 4.92 -11.26
N TRP A 64 18.84 5.63 -11.95
CA TRP A 64 19.08 6.13 -13.30
C TRP A 64 20.10 7.25 -13.31
N LEU A 65 19.99 8.23 -12.41
CA LEU A 65 20.98 9.32 -12.27
C LEU A 65 22.37 8.81 -11.88
N GLU A 66 22.45 7.68 -11.19
CA GLU A 66 23.69 7.00 -10.85
C GLU A 66 24.16 6.00 -11.93
N HIS A 67 23.53 6.01 -13.13
CA HIS A 67 23.80 5.09 -14.25
C HIS A 67 23.72 3.60 -13.89
N ARG A 68 22.92 3.25 -12.85
CA ARG A 68 22.76 1.88 -12.32
C ARG A 68 21.39 1.26 -12.58
N PHE A 69 20.48 1.97 -13.24
CA PHE A 69 19.16 1.44 -13.54
C PHE A 69 19.25 0.35 -14.61
N ARG A 70 18.88 -0.87 -14.26
CA ARG A 70 18.81 -2.02 -15.16
C ARG A 70 17.46 -2.71 -14.97
N VAL A 71 16.70 -2.90 -16.03
CA VAL A 71 15.35 -3.49 -16.02
C VAL A 71 15.38 -4.90 -15.41
N LYS A 72 16.35 -5.76 -15.77
CA LYS A 72 16.51 -7.09 -15.16
C LYS A 72 16.70 -7.00 -13.65
N THR A 73 17.57 -6.13 -13.17
CA THR A 73 17.82 -5.94 -11.73
C THR A 73 16.58 -5.39 -11.02
N TYR A 74 15.83 -4.53 -11.69
CA TYR A 74 14.57 -3.99 -11.22
C TYR A 74 13.56 -5.12 -10.95
N TYR A 75 13.27 -5.98 -11.93
CA TYR A 75 12.33 -7.10 -11.77
C TYR A 75 12.81 -8.11 -10.73
N MET A 76 14.09 -8.49 -10.77
CA MET A 76 14.63 -9.47 -9.80
C MET A 76 14.49 -9.00 -8.35
N LYS A 77 14.64 -7.70 -8.07
CA LYS A 77 14.42 -7.16 -6.73
C LYS A 77 12.96 -7.30 -6.26
N ARG A 78 11.97 -7.17 -7.17
CA ARG A 78 10.54 -7.33 -6.85
C ARG A 78 10.19 -8.78 -6.66
N ILE A 79 10.65 -9.66 -7.54
CA ILE A 79 10.46 -11.09 -7.43
C ILE A 79 11.01 -11.60 -6.10
N LYS A 80 12.25 -11.27 -5.76
CA LYS A 80 12.87 -11.67 -4.49
C LYS A 80 12.20 -11.07 -3.25
N ARG A 81 11.54 -9.92 -3.37
CA ARG A 81 10.82 -9.30 -2.26
C ARG A 81 9.43 -9.90 -2.05
N ILE A 82 8.72 -10.25 -3.12
CA ILE A 82 7.30 -10.62 -3.07
C ILE A 82 7.13 -12.12 -2.93
N TYR A 83 7.71 -12.88 -3.84
CA TYR A 83 7.38 -14.30 -4.00
C TYR A 83 7.78 -15.19 -2.82
N PRO A 84 8.94 -15.02 -2.15
CA PRO A 84 9.26 -15.88 -1.02
C PRO A 84 8.21 -15.83 0.07
N SER A 85 7.88 -14.64 0.56
CA SER A 85 6.85 -14.45 1.59
C SER A 85 5.46 -14.87 1.10
N LEU A 86 5.10 -14.56 -0.14
CA LEU A 86 3.82 -14.96 -0.73
C LEU A 86 3.67 -16.48 -0.77
N PHE A 87 4.67 -17.21 -1.25
CA PHE A 87 4.62 -18.68 -1.29
C PHE A 87 4.59 -19.31 0.10
N ILE A 88 5.33 -18.76 1.08
CA ILE A 88 5.26 -19.24 2.47
C ILE A 88 3.82 -19.14 2.97
N VAL A 89 3.16 -17.98 2.80
CA VAL A 89 1.79 -17.77 3.24
C VAL A 89 0.81 -18.69 2.50
N LEU A 90 0.89 -18.76 1.17
CA LEU A 90 0.01 -19.60 0.36
C LEU A 90 0.13 -21.08 0.76
N LEU A 91 1.35 -21.64 0.78
CA LEU A 91 1.57 -23.04 1.04
C LEU A 91 1.22 -23.42 2.49
N THR A 92 1.57 -22.58 3.45
CA THR A 92 1.22 -22.82 4.86
C THR A 92 -0.29 -22.77 5.07
N THR A 93 -0.96 -21.76 4.52
CA THR A 93 -2.42 -21.63 4.63
C THR A 93 -3.12 -22.82 3.96
N ILE A 94 -2.75 -23.17 2.74
CA ILE A 94 -3.32 -24.33 2.03
C ILE A 94 -3.05 -25.62 2.80
N GLY A 95 -1.82 -25.81 3.32
CA GLY A 95 -1.44 -26.98 4.12
C GLY A 95 -2.32 -27.10 5.36
N VAL A 96 -2.40 -26.05 6.20
CA VAL A 96 -3.21 -26.06 7.41
C VAL A 96 -4.70 -26.27 7.09
N PHE A 97 -5.22 -25.54 6.10
CA PHE A 97 -6.64 -25.60 5.74
C PHE A 97 -7.02 -26.95 5.10
N SER A 98 -6.10 -27.67 4.49
CA SER A 98 -6.35 -29.04 3.98
C SER A 98 -6.80 -30.01 5.09
N PHE A 99 -6.31 -29.79 6.32
CA PHE A 99 -6.71 -30.59 7.48
C PHE A 99 -7.88 -30.01 8.26
N VAL A 100 -7.92 -28.68 8.42
CA VAL A 100 -8.87 -28.01 9.33
C VAL A 100 -10.12 -27.53 8.59
N LEU A 101 -9.98 -27.07 7.36
CA LEU A 101 -11.05 -26.48 6.52
C LEU A 101 -10.98 -26.97 5.07
N PRO A 102 -11.13 -28.28 4.78
CA PRO A 102 -10.90 -28.84 3.44
C PRO A 102 -11.81 -28.21 2.36
N LYS A 103 -13.01 -27.76 2.71
CA LYS A 103 -13.91 -27.05 1.79
C LYS A 103 -13.36 -25.70 1.32
N ALA A 104 -12.61 -25.01 2.18
CA ALA A 104 -11.98 -23.73 1.81
C ALA A 104 -10.88 -23.93 0.75
N VAL A 105 -10.14 -25.05 0.82
CA VAL A 105 -9.09 -25.36 -0.16
C VAL A 105 -9.65 -25.57 -1.57
N THR A 106 -10.86 -26.10 -1.69
CA THR A 106 -11.53 -26.25 -2.97
C THR A 106 -11.80 -24.91 -3.65
N ALA A 107 -12.16 -23.89 -2.86
CA ALA A 107 -12.37 -22.52 -3.34
C ALA A 107 -11.06 -21.83 -3.76
N ILE A 108 -9.94 -22.17 -3.12
CA ILE A 108 -8.62 -21.58 -3.40
C ILE A 108 -8.04 -22.05 -4.76
N ARG A 109 -8.30 -23.29 -5.16
CA ARG A 109 -7.66 -23.89 -6.36
C ARG A 109 -7.76 -23.02 -7.62
N PRO A 110 -8.92 -22.53 -8.05
CA PRO A 110 -9.03 -21.69 -9.25
C PRO A 110 -8.41 -20.30 -9.05
N GLU A 111 -8.37 -19.79 -7.81
CA GLU A 111 -7.84 -18.48 -7.47
C GLU A 111 -6.31 -18.45 -7.42
N PHE A 112 -5.67 -19.58 -7.05
CA PHE A 112 -4.22 -19.68 -6.83
C PHE A 112 -3.38 -19.10 -7.98
N LEU A 113 -3.75 -19.46 -9.22
CA LEU A 113 -3.03 -18.99 -10.41
C LEU A 113 -3.15 -17.46 -10.58
N SER A 114 -4.31 -16.89 -10.27
CA SER A 114 -4.55 -15.46 -10.36
C SER A 114 -3.70 -14.67 -9.36
N ILE A 115 -3.47 -15.23 -8.17
CA ILE A 115 -2.61 -14.66 -7.15
C ILE A 115 -1.16 -14.68 -7.61
N VAL A 116 -0.66 -15.86 -8.02
CA VAL A 116 0.75 -16.03 -8.42
C VAL A 116 1.11 -15.20 -9.65
N LEU A 117 0.20 -15.07 -10.61
CA LEU A 117 0.41 -14.30 -11.84
C LEU A 117 0.02 -12.80 -11.72
N GLY A 118 -0.50 -12.36 -10.56
CA GLY A 118 -0.76 -10.95 -10.28
C GLY A 118 -1.99 -10.36 -10.97
N TYR A 119 -3.04 -11.17 -11.18
CA TYR A 119 -4.33 -10.66 -11.69
C TYR A 119 -5.52 -11.01 -10.78
N ASN A 120 -5.26 -11.21 -9.50
CA ASN A 120 -6.29 -11.60 -8.54
C ASN A 120 -7.44 -10.57 -8.43
N ASN A 121 -7.17 -9.29 -8.61
CA ASN A 121 -8.19 -8.26 -8.63
C ASN A 121 -9.21 -8.46 -9.79
N TRP A 122 -8.75 -8.81 -10.98
CA TRP A 122 -9.63 -9.14 -12.12
C TRP A 122 -10.35 -10.46 -11.92
N TRP A 123 -9.71 -11.42 -11.25
CA TRP A 123 -10.35 -12.66 -10.82
C TRP A 123 -11.53 -12.37 -9.89
N GLN A 124 -11.36 -11.53 -8.87
CA GLN A 124 -12.41 -11.16 -7.93
C GLN A 124 -13.59 -10.45 -8.64
N ILE A 125 -13.29 -9.55 -9.58
CA ILE A 125 -14.31 -8.90 -10.41
C ILE A 125 -15.11 -9.95 -11.20
N ALA A 126 -14.43 -10.90 -11.83
CA ALA A 126 -15.08 -11.94 -12.64
C ALA A 126 -15.97 -12.90 -11.81
N GLN A 127 -15.70 -13.02 -10.50
CA GLN A 127 -16.51 -13.81 -9.58
C GLN A 127 -17.69 -13.02 -8.98
N ASN A 128 -17.88 -11.74 -9.33
CA ASN A 128 -18.83 -10.83 -8.68
C ASN A 128 -18.70 -10.86 -7.13
N ALA A 129 -17.46 -10.94 -6.65
CA ALA A 129 -17.15 -11.04 -5.24
C ALA A 129 -17.10 -9.66 -4.59
N ASP A 130 -18.26 -9.13 -4.18
CA ASP A 130 -18.32 -7.85 -3.46
C ASP A 130 -17.47 -7.92 -2.18
N TYR A 131 -16.48 -7.04 -2.13
CA TYR A 131 -15.53 -6.97 -1.03
C TYR A 131 -16.19 -6.59 0.31
N PHE A 132 -17.18 -5.70 0.28
CA PHE A 132 -17.79 -5.15 1.49
C PHE A 132 -18.90 -6.05 2.06
N THR A 133 -19.62 -6.79 1.22
CA THR A 133 -20.72 -7.66 1.66
C THR A 133 -20.27 -9.09 1.97
N ARG A 134 -19.12 -9.55 1.45
CA ARG A 134 -18.65 -10.94 1.56
C ARG A 134 -17.39 -11.13 2.40
N LEU A 135 -17.12 -10.25 3.36
CA LEU A 135 -15.92 -10.31 4.22
C LEU A 135 -15.66 -11.67 4.89
N THR A 136 -16.68 -12.53 5.03
CA THR A 136 -16.55 -13.81 5.75
C THR A 136 -16.74 -15.07 4.90
N ASN A 137 -17.16 -14.96 3.64
CA ASN A 137 -17.59 -16.12 2.85
C ASN A 137 -16.76 -16.41 1.59
N ALA A 138 -15.84 -15.55 1.25
CA ALA A 138 -14.97 -15.71 0.10
C ALA A 138 -13.75 -16.61 0.41
N SER A 139 -12.76 -16.56 -0.43
CA SER A 139 -11.48 -17.23 -0.20
C SER A 139 -10.69 -16.57 0.95
N PRO A 140 -9.86 -17.30 1.69
CA PRO A 140 -8.92 -16.72 2.66
C PRO A 140 -7.88 -15.80 2.04
N PHE A 141 -7.84 -15.69 0.71
CA PHE A 141 -6.92 -14.87 -0.06
C PHE A 141 -7.57 -13.71 -0.79
N THR A 142 -8.87 -13.45 -0.55
CA THR A 142 -9.61 -12.35 -1.21
C THR A 142 -8.88 -11.02 -1.10
N HIS A 143 -8.25 -10.70 0.04
CA HIS A 143 -7.49 -9.47 0.25
C HIS A 143 -6.30 -9.29 -0.72
N LEU A 144 -5.80 -10.36 -1.35
CA LEU A 144 -4.65 -10.30 -2.28
C LEU A 144 -4.96 -9.62 -3.63
N TRP A 145 -6.21 -9.15 -3.84
CA TRP A 145 -6.55 -8.28 -4.97
C TRP A 145 -5.63 -7.04 -5.07
N PHE A 146 -5.29 -6.45 -3.92
CA PHE A 146 -4.37 -5.32 -3.85
C PHE A 146 -2.99 -5.65 -4.45
N MET A 147 -2.45 -6.85 -4.13
CA MET A 147 -1.20 -7.30 -4.73
C MET A 147 -1.32 -7.49 -6.25
N GLY A 148 -2.49 -7.90 -6.75
CA GLY A 148 -2.74 -7.98 -8.19
C GLY A 148 -2.48 -6.63 -8.87
N ILE A 149 -3.05 -5.54 -8.35
CA ILE A 149 -2.83 -4.18 -8.87
C ILE A 149 -1.35 -3.77 -8.73
N GLU A 150 -0.73 -4.03 -7.56
CA GLU A 150 0.69 -3.71 -7.34
C GLU A 150 1.62 -4.43 -8.32
N MET A 151 1.41 -5.72 -8.54
CA MET A 151 2.21 -6.54 -9.46
C MET A 151 2.07 -6.08 -10.91
N GLN A 152 0.84 -5.72 -11.35
CA GLN A 152 0.60 -5.12 -12.66
C GLN A 152 1.33 -3.77 -12.80
N TYR A 153 1.28 -2.95 -11.77
CA TYR A 153 2.01 -1.69 -11.76
C TYR A 153 3.54 -1.90 -11.83
N TYR A 154 4.07 -2.87 -11.08
CA TYR A 154 5.48 -3.23 -11.18
C TYR A 154 5.87 -3.72 -12.58
N LEU A 155 4.98 -4.45 -13.26
CA LEU A 155 5.21 -4.90 -14.63
C LEU A 155 5.29 -3.74 -15.62
N VAL A 156 4.38 -2.76 -15.49
CA VAL A 156 4.25 -1.63 -16.42
C VAL A 156 5.24 -0.51 -16.09
N TRP A 157 5.69 -0.40 -14.85
CA TRP A 157 6.51 0.73 -14.39
C TRP A 157 7.76 1.02 -15.23
N PRO A 158 8.59 0.04 -15.67
CA PRO A 158 9.75 0.37 -16.50
C PRO A 158 9.41 1.08 -17.81
N LEU A 159 8.23 0.79 -18.38
CA LEU A 159 7.73 1.48 -19.58
C LEU A 159 7.30 2.92 -19.25
N LEU A 160 6.58 3.12 -18.15
CA LEU A 160 6.20 4.46 -17.69
C LEU A 160 7.44 5.29 -17.32
N PHE A 161 8.44 4.67 -16.72
CA PHE A 161 9.69 5.35 -16.40
C PHE A 161 10.52 5.68 -17.64
N ALA A 162 10.55 4.80 -18.65
CA ALA A 162 11.18 5.07 -19.93
C ALA A 162 10.47 6.21 -20.67
N LEU A 163 9.13 6.24 -20.66
CA LEU A 163 8.34 7.35 -21.17
C LEU A 163 8.70 8.67 -20.48
N TYR A 164 8.74 8.65 -19.13
CA TYR A 164 9.17 9.81 -18.35
C TYR A 164 10.58 10.29 -18.75
N ALA A 165 11.55 9.37 -18.81
CA ALA A 165 12.93 9.71 -19.18
C ALA A 165 13.06 10.26 -20.61
N PHE A 166 12.31 9.69 -21.56
CA PHE A 166 12.24 10.17 -22.94
C PHE A 166 11.67 11.59 -23.01
N LEU A 167 10.56 11.84 -22.32
CA LEU A 167 9.94 13.17 -22.29
C LEU A 167 10.80 14.20 -21.56
N ASP A 168 11.53 13.79 -20.51
CA ASP A 168 12.46 14.67 -19.78
C ASP A 168 13.58 15.16 -20.70
N ILE A 169 14.09 14.29 -21.58
CA ILE A 169 15.10 14.64 -22.59
C ILE A 169 14.50 15.52 -23.71
N LEU A 170 13.31 15.17 -24.19
CA LEU A 170 12.70 15.81 -25.37
C LEU A 170 12.11 17.19 -25.06
N ALA A 171 11.35 17.30 -23.96
CA ALA A 171 10.51 18.47 -23.63
C ALA A 171 10.80 19.04 -22.24
N GLY A 172 11.74 18.42 -21.53
CA GLY A 172 12.14 18.82 -20.19
C GLY A 172 11.24 18.26 -19.08
N ARG A 173 11.78 18.29 -17.88
CA ARG A 173 11.24 17.70 -16.66
C ARG A 173 9.80 18.07 -16.36
N ARG A 174 9.44 19.35 -16.54
CA ARG A 174 8.07 19.82 -16.23
C ARG A 174 7.05 19.16 -17.15
N ALA A 175 7.36 19.03 -18.43
CA ALA A 175 6.49 18.37 -19.39
C ALA A 175 6.36 16.87 -19.08
N ALA A 176 7.48 16.19 -18.77
CA ALA A 176 7.48 14.79 -18.39
C ALA A 176 6.62 14.51 -17.13
N LEU A 177 6.76 15.34 -16.09
CA LEU A 177 5.92 15.23 -14.89
C LEU A 177 4.45 15.53 -15.18
N ALA A 178 4.18 16.55 -16.03
CA ALA A 178 2.81 16.90 -16.41
C ALA A 178 2.10 15.75 -17.13
N VAL A 179 2.77 15.04 -18.05
CA VAL A 179 2.20 13.88 -18.75
C VAL A 179 1.85 12.78 -17.76
N LEU A 180 2.73 12.43 -16.81
CA LEU A 180 2.42 11.44 -15.79
C LEU A 180 1.29 11.89 -14.83
N ALA A 181 1.25 13.19 -14.51
CA ALA A 181 0.16 13.74 -13.70
C ALA A 181 -1.18 13.69 -14.45
N LEU A 182 -1.19 13.96 -15.76
CA LEU A 182 -2.39 13.81 -16.60
C LEU A 182 -2.85 12.36 -16.68
N LEU A 183 -1.93 11.38 -16.77
CA LEU A 183 -2.29 9.97 -16.69
C LEU A 183 -2.91 9.62 -15.32
N ALA A 184 -2.36 10.18 -14.23
CA ALA A 184 -2.92 10.01 -12.89
C ALA A 184 -4.33 10.61 -12.77
N LEU A 185 -4.52 11.82 -13.29
CA LEU A 185 -5.83 12.50 -13.30
C LEU A 185 -6.83 11.75 -14.19
N GLY A 186 -6.40 11.24 -15.35
CA GLY A 186 -7.23 10.40 -16.21
C GLY A 186 -7.73 9.15 -15.47
N SER A 187 -6.81 8.42 -14.80
CA SER A 187 -7.20 7.27 -13.97
C SER A 187 -8.12 7.66 -12.81
N ALA A 188 -7.88 8.82 -12.16
CA ALA A 188 -8.73 9.33 -11.07
C ALA A 188 -10.15 9.67 -11.54
N ALA A 189 -10.31 10.10 -12.78
CA ALA A 189 -11.61 10.43 -13.36
C ALA A 189 -12.44 9.18 -13.71
N VAL A 190 -11.78 8.02 -13.94
CA VAL A 190 -12.49 6.79 -14.35
C VAL A 190 -13.50 6.34 -13.29
N MET A 191 -13.13 6.39 -12.01
CA MET A 191 -14.00 5.91 -10.93
C MET A 191 -15.31 6.70 -10.82
N PRO A 192 -15.32 8.06 -10.70
CA PRO A 192 -16.56 8.82 -10.65
C PRO A 192 -17.34 8.79 -11.98
N MET A 193 -16.67 8.65 -13.13
CA MET A 193 -17.36 8.52 -14.43
C MET A 193 -18.08 7.19 -14.63
N MET A 194 -17.63 6.14 -13.96
CA MET A 194 -18.24 4.81 -14.00
C MET A 194 -19.25 4.58 -12.88
N TYR A 195 -19.28 5.45 -11.88
CA TYR A 195 -20.17 5.28 -10.73
C TYR A 195 -21.61 5.60 -11.14
N GLU A 196 -22.52 4.69 -10.83
CA GLU A 196 -23.97 4.87 -10.93
C GLU A 196 -24.61 4.56 -9.57
N PRO A 197 -25.66 5.29 -9.15
CA PRO A 197 -26.38 4.98 -7.92
C PRO A 197 -26.86 3.52 -7.90
N ASP A 198 -26.75 2.88 -6.75
CA ASP A 198 -27.18 1.50 -6.49
C ASP A 198 -26.44 0.41 -7.28
N MET A 199 -25.32 0.75 -7.97
CA MET A 199 -24.50 -0.26 -8.65
C MET A 199 -23.67 -1.09 -7.67
N ASP A 200 -23.29 -2.30 -8.08
CA ASP A 200 -22.23 -3.07 -7.42
C ASP A 200 -20.87 -2.38 -7.59
N VAL A 201 -20.28 -1.92 -6.49
CA VAL A 201 -19.04 -1.18 -6.47
C VAL A 201 -17.77 -2.03 -6.66
N THR A 202 -17.92 -3.36 -6.76
CA THR A 202 -16.82 -4.33 -6.89
C THR A 202 -15.87 -3.96 -8.02
N ARG A 203 -16.40 -3.64 -9.20
CA ARG A 203 -15.61 -3.24 -10.38
C ARG A 203 -14.81 -1.95 -10.12
N LEU A 204 -15.41 -0.98 -9.45
CA LEU A 204 -14.76 0.29 -9.13
C LEU A 204 -13.65 0.12 -8.08
N TYR A 205 -13.91 -0.74 -7.11
CA TYR A 205 -12.99 -0.94 -5.99
C TYR A 205 -11.76 -1.78 -6.37
N TYR A 206 -11.93 -2.83 -7.19
CA TYR A 206 -10.87 -3.74 -7.60
C TYR A 206 -10.18 -3.37 -8.91
N GLY A 207 -10.75 -2.49 -9.72
CA GLY A 207 -10.22 -2.16 -11.05
C GLY A 207 -8.83 -1.56 -11.01
N THR A 208 -7.94 -2.04 -11.85
CA THR A 208 -6.57 -1.46 -11.95
C THR A 208 -6.64 -0.03 -12.48
N ASP A 209 -7.47 0.22 -13.46
CA ASP A 209 -7.71 1.53 -14.09
C ASP A 209 -8.30 2.55 -13.12
N THR A 210 -9.23 2.13 -12.26
CA THR A 210 -9.89 2.98 -11.26
C THR A 210 -9.01 3.23 -10.02
N ARG A 211 -7.95 2.46 -9.81
CA ARG A 211 -7.07 2.55 -8.62
C ARG A 211 -5.64 3.00 -8.95
N ALA A 212 -5.21 2.94 -10.21
CA ALA A 212 -3.84 3.27 -10.61
C ALA A 212 -3.47 4.73 -10.30
N TYR A 213 -4.43 5.65 -10.20
CA TYR A 213 -4.16 7.05 -9.88
C TYR A 213 -3.39 7.23 -8.58
N ALA A 214 -3.66 6.42 -7.55
CA ALA A 214 -2.96 6.54 -6.27
C ALA A 214 -1.47 6.17 -6.40
N LEU A 215 -1.15 5.12 -7.16
CA LEU A 215 0.22 4.74 -7.53
C LEU A 215 0.90 5.82 -8.37
N LEU A 216 0.19 6.36 -9.37
CA LEU A 216 0.71 7.38 -10.28
C LEU A 216 0.96 8.71 -9.57
N PHE A 217 0.06 9.18 -8.69
CA PHE A 217 0.32 10.37 -7.86
C PHE A 217 1.54 10.18 -6.98
N GLY A 218 1.66 9.01 -6.33
CA GLY A 218 2.87 8.66 -5.59
C GLY A 218 4.13 8.72 -6.46
N ALA A 219 4.06 8.20 -7.70
CA ALA A 219 5.18 8.19 -8.62
C ALA A 219 5.58 9.61 -9.07
N VAL A 220 4.63 10.46 -9.42
CA VAL A 220 4.87 11.87 -9.75
C VAL A 220 5.62 12.57 -8.61
N LEU A 221 5.14 12.36 -7.36
CA LEU A 221 5.80 12.91 -6.18
C LEU A 221 7.20 12.35 -5.98
N GLY A 222 7.42 11.06 -6.19
CA GLY A 222 8.74 10.42 -6.07
C GLY A 222 9.75 10.93 -7.08
N LEU A 223 9.33 11.11 -8.34
CA LEU A 223 10.15 11.72 -9.39
C LEU A 223 10.48 13.18 -9.08
N TRP A 224 9.48 13.95 -8.65
CA TRP A 224 9.65 15.35 -8.27
C TRP A 224 10.58 15.50 -7.06
N TRP A 225 10.44 14.65 -6.06
CA TRP A 225 11.21 14.69 -4.81
C TRP A 225 12.73 14.51 -5.04
N VAL A 226 13.12 13.65 -5.97
CA VAL A 226 14.55 13.44 -6.30
C VAL A 226 15.22 14.72 -6.76
N ASP A 227 14.49 15.57 -7.50
CA ASP A 227 15.03 16.81 -8.07
C ASP A 227 15.02 17.97 -7.06
N HIS A 228 14.19 17.86 -6.03
CA HIS A 228 13.97 18.90 -5.05
C HIS A 228 14.31 18.44 -3.61
N PRO A 229 15.49 17.79 -3.39
CA PRO A 229 15.84 17.23 -2.06
C PRO A 229 15.96 18.33 -0.99
N ARG A 230 15.91 19.59 -1.44
CA ARG A 230 15.99 20.80 -0.62
C ARG A 230 14.80 21.73 -0.88
N ALA A 231 13.64 21.22 -1.21
CA ALA A 231 12.39 22.00 -1.12
C ALA A 231 12.22 22.41 0.36
N ARG A 232 13.16 23.24 0.84
CA ARG A 232 13.25 23.75 2.19
C ARG A 232 12.02 24.59 2.41
N LEU A 233 11.05 23.98 3.05
CA LEU A 233 9.97 24.74 3.66
C LEU A 233 10.67 25.79 4.53
N GLY A 234 10.51 27.07 4.22
CA GLY A 234 11.04 28.14 5.07
C GLY A 234 10.47 28.01 6.48
N LYS A 235 11.05 28.70 7.47
CA LYS A 235 10.70 28.59 8.90
C LYS A 235 9.17 28.56 9.16
N TYR A 236 8.41 29.39 8.47
CA TYR A 236 6.93 29.43 8.58
C TYR A 236 6.24 28.19 7.99
N ARG A 237 6.77 27.64 6.88
CA ARG A 237 6.24 26.40 6.28
C ARG A 237 6.58 25.19 7.14
N MET A 238 7.71 25.19 7.83
CA MET A 238 8.01 24.16 8.83
C MET A 238 7.00 24.18 9.98
N LEU A 239 6.72 25.37 10.53
CA LEU A 239 5.73 25.51 11.61
C LEU A 239 4.35 25.03 11.15
N LEU A 240 3.89 25.44 9.95
CA LEU A 240 2.65 24.95 9.36
C LEU A 240 2.66 23.43 9.18
N GLY A 241 3.79 22.86 8.77
CA GLY A 241 3.93 21.40 8.64
C GLY A 241 3.83 20.66 9.97
N TYR A 242 4.42 21.18 11.05
CA TYR A 242 4.28 20.61 12.41
C TYR A 242 2.83 20.65 12.91
N LEU A 243 2.05 21.66 12.52
CA LEU A 243 0.63 21.72 12.83
C LEU A 243 -0.21 20.83 11.89
N ALA A 244 0.10 20.84 10.60
CA ALA A 244 -0.65 20.09 9.60
C ALA A 244 -0.47 18.56 9.74
N TRP A 245 0.74 18.09 10.06
CA TRP A 245 1.01 16.66 10.13
C TRP A 245 0.09 15.91 11.12
N PRO A 246 -0.02 16.30 12.41
CA PRO A 246 -0.92 15.62 13.33
C PRO A 246 -2.40 15.77 12.94
N VAL A 247 -2.78 16.89 12.33
CA VAL A 247 -4.15 17.09 11.81
C VAL A 247 -4.43 16.11 10.67
N LEU A 248 -3.50 15.92 9.72
CA LEU A 248 -3.68 15.00 8.61
C LEU A 248 -3.66 13.53 9.08
N VAL A 249 -2.82 13.18 10.07
CA VAL A 249 -2.86 11.86 10.72
C VAL A 249 -4.20 11.67 11.43
N GLY A 250 -4.64 12.65 12.20
CA GLY A 250 -5.95 12.61 12.87
C GLY A 250 -7.11 12.48 11.87
N ALA A 251 -7.08 13.21 10.77
CA ALA A 251 -8.06 13.10 9.69
C ALA A 251 -8.03 11.71 9.03
N SER A 252 -6.84 11.12 8.84
CA SER A 252 -6.71 9.74 8.33
C SER A 252 -7.32 8.71 9.28
N ILE A 253 -7.06 8.87 10.57
CA ILE A 253 -7.65 8.00 11.61
C ILE A 253 -9.17 8.21 11.68
N ALA A 254 -9.64 9.46 11.66
CA ALA A 254 -11.08 9.76 11.63
C ALA A 254 -11.77 9.15 10.40
N ALA A 255 -11.12 9.18 9.23
CA ALA A 255 -11.65 8.55 8.03
C ALA A 255 -11.81 7.02 8.18
N TYR A 256 -10.98 6.35 8.99
CA TYR A 256 -11.16 4.92 9.27
C TYR A 256 -12.48 4.61 10.00
N PHE A 257 -13.01 5.56 10.74
CA PHE A 257 -14.29 5.42 11.44
C PHE A 257 -15.50 5.94 10.64
N LEU A 258 -15.28 6.82 9.67
CA LEU A 258 -16.35 7.57 9.02
C LEU A 258 -16.62 7.16 7.56
N PHE A 259 -15.63 6.60 6.86
CA PHE A 259 -15.73 6.29 5.44
C PHE A 259 -16.34 4.89 5.23
N ASP A 260 -17.64 4.83 5.10
CA ASP A 260 -18.31 3.59 4.71
C ASP A 260 -18.09 3.29 3.23
N GLY A 261 -17.48 2.13 2.94
CA GLY A 261 -17.15 1.68 1.59
C GLY A 261 -18.34 1.41 0.67
N GLN A 262 -19.57 1.43 1.19
CA GLN A 262 -20.80 1.32 0.38
C GLN A 262 -21.37 2.70 -0.01
N SER A 263 -20.85 3.77 0.56
CA SER A 263 -21.38 5.11 0.34
C SER A 263 -20.94 5.70 -1.00
N ALA A 264 -21.87 6.35 -1.72
CA ALA A 264 -21.65 7.00 -3.00
C ALA A 264 -20.47 7.98 -3.01
N TYR A 265 -20.40 8.87 -2.03
CA TYR A 265 -19.37 9.89 -1.94
C TYR A 265 -17.93 9.31 -1.96
N VAL A 266 -17.75 8.06 -1.53
CA VAL A 266 -16.44 7.39 -1.54
C VAL A 266 -15.93 7.22 -2.97
N TYR A 267 -16.79 6.87 -3.90
CA TYR A 267 -16.45 6.63 -5.32
C TYR A 267 -16.49 7.91 -6.15
N GLU A 268 -17.33 8.88 -5.80
CA GLU A 268 -17.43 10.15 -6.51
C GLU A 268 -16.19 11.04 -6.26
N TRP A 269 -15.74 11.16 -5.01
CA TRP A 269 -14.63 12.06 -4.64
C TRP A 269 -13.82 11.61 -3.40
N GLY A 270 -14.40 10.81 -2.51
CA GLY A 270 -13.83 10.50 -1.20
C GLY A 270 -12.48 9.79 -1.28
N MET A 271 -12.34 8.76 -2.13
CA MET A 271 -11.06 8.06 -2.31
C MET A 271 -9.99 8.97 -2.92
N LEU A 272 -10.36 9.84 -3.86
CA LEU A 272 -9.44 10.82 -4.44
C LEU A 272 -8.99 11.83 -3.39
N ALA A 273 -9.92 12.37 -2.60
CA ALA A 273 -9.60 13.31 -1.53
C ALA A 273 -8.64 12.68 -0.50
N MET A 274 -8.89 11.44 -0.09
CA MET A 274 -7.99 10.71 0.82
C MET A 274 -6.62 10.45 0.18
N THR A 275 -6.57 10.14 -1.11
CA THR A 275 -5.29 9.98 -1.82
C THR A 275 -4.49 11.27 -1.84
N VAL A 276 -5.13 12.42 -2.10
CA VAL A 276 -4.48 13.73 -2.05
C VAL A 276 -3.97 14.03 -0.63
N LEU A 277 -4.79 13.75 0.39
CA LEU A 277 -4.38 13.87 1.79
C LEU A 277 -3.13 13.03 2.08
N PHE A 278 -3.11 11.79 1.64
CA PHE A 278 -1.97 10.88 1.81
C PHE A 278 -0.73 11.35 1.03
N CYS A 279 -0.89 11.97 -0.13
CA CYS A 279 0.21 12.60 -0.86
C CYS A 279 0.83 13.76 -0.07
N VAL A 280 0.01 14.63 0.51
CA VAL A 280 0.49 15.74 1.36
C VAL A 280 1.16 15.20 2.61
N LEU A 281 0.53 14.24 3.30
CA LEU A 281 1.09 13.59 4.48
C LEU A 281 2.44 12.92 4.20
N LEU A 282 2.57 12.25 3.04
CA LEU A 282 3.82 11.64 2.59
C LEU A 282 4.91 12.70 2.39
N LEU A 283 4.62 13.82 1.71
CA LEU A 283 5.60 14.88 1.48
C LEU A 283 6.09 15.49 2.80
N LEU A 284 5.19 15.73 3.74
CA LEU A 284 5.55 16.24 5.08
C LEU A 284 6.40 15.22 5.85
N THR A 285 6.10 13.93 5.72
CA THR A 285 6.82 12.87 6.44
C THR A 285 8.18 12.55 5.80
N ALA A 286 8.32 12.71 4.48
CA ALA A 286 9.56 12.44 3.76
C ALA A 286 10.62 13.53 3.95
N ASP A 287 10.28 14.71 4.48
CA ASP A 287 11.23 15.78 4.77
C ASP A 287 12.01 15.47 6.06
N ASP A 288 13.30 15.16 5.94
CA ASP A 288 14.21 14.78 7.05
C ASP A 288 14.28 15.83 8.18
N ARG A 289 13.80 17.05 7.97
CA ARG A 289 13.78 18.11 8.98
C ARG A 289 12.54 18.07 9.84
N PHE A 290 11.51 17.31 9.41
CA PHE A 290 10.37 17.06 10.27
C PHE A 290 10.76 16.07 11.37
N PHE A 291 10.32 16.40 12.57
CA PHE A 291 10.53 15.68 13.83
C PHE A 291 10.22 14.17 13.78
N VAL A 292 9.49 13.70 12.77
CA VAL A 292 8.99 12.33 12.71
C VAL A 292 10.13 11.30 12.69
N GLY A 293 11.20 11.55 11.93
CA GLY A 293 12.37 10.64 11.90
C GLY A 293 13.07 10.54 13.26
N ALA A 294 13.36 11.69 13.88
CA ALA A 294 14.03 11.73 15.19
C ALA A 294 13.12 11.23 16.33
N ALA A 295 11.81 11.50 16.26
CA ALA A 295 10.87 10.99 17.25
C ALA A 295 10.76 9.46 17.22
N LEU A 296 10.91 8.85 16.04
CA LEU A 296 10.89 7.39 15.88
C LEU A 296 12.12 6.68 16.47
N GLU A 297 13.21 7.39 16.65
CA GLU A 297 14.39 6.87 17.37
C GLU A 297 14.15 6.81 18.88
N SER A 298 13.10 7.50 19.38
CA SER A 298 12.74 7.43 20.80
C SER A 298 12.27 6.02 21.17
N PRO A 299 12.63 5.50 22.36
CA PRO A 299 12.26 4.16 22.79
C PRO A 299 10.75 3.88 22.74
N GLY A 300 9.91 4.91 23.00
CA GLY A 300 8.45 4.80 23.00
C GLY A 300 7.81 4.67 21.63
N LEU A 301 8.48 5.07 20.54
CA LEU A 301 7.92 5.08 19.18
C LEU A 301 8.61 4.12 18.21
N ARG A 302 9.68 3.43 18.61
CA ARG A 302 10.38 2.44 17.78
C ARG A 302 9.48 1.33 17.26
N TRP A 303 8.45 0.97 18.02
CA TRP A 303 7.49 -0.07 17.63
C TRP A 303 6.70 0.33 16.38
N LEU A 304 6.44 1.63 16.14
CA LEU A 304 5.81 2.11 14.92
C LEU A 304 6.67 1.78 13.69
N GLY A 305 7.97 2.12 13.73
CA GLY A 305 8.88 1.76 12.65
C GLY A 305 9.03 0.24 12.47
N TRP A 306 8.98 -0.51 13.57
CA TRP A 306 9.06 -1.98 13.53
C TRP A 306 7.85 -2.60 12.82
N LEU A 307 6.63 -2.14 13.11
CA LEU A 307 5.40 -2.57 12.42
C LEU A 307 5.44 -2.19 10.94
N GLY A 308 5.81 -0.94 10.63
CA GLY A 308 5.88 -0.46 9.26
C GLY A 308 6.83 -1.26 8.38
N LYS A 309 7.99 -1.66 8.90
CA LYS A 309 8.95 -2.53 8.20
C LYS A 309 8.38 -3.91 7.90
N ARG A 310 7.47 -4.42 8.74
CA ARG A 310 6.82 -5.73 8.62
C ARG A 310 5.42 -5.67 7.99
N SER A 311 5.01 -4.49 7.55
CA SER A 311 3.67 -4.26 7.01
C SER A 311 3.28 -5.24 5.90
N PHE A 312 4.23 -5.68 5.08
CA PHE A 312 3.98 -6.64 4.00
C PHE A 312 3.63 -8.04 4.54
N GLY A 313 4.41 -8.55 5.49
CA GLY A 313 4.12 -9.83 6.15
C GLY A 313 2.79 -9.80 6.92
N ILE A 314 2.55 -8.72 7.68
CA ILE A 314 1.28 -8.51 8.40
C ILE A 314 0.10 -8.51 7.40
N TYR A 315 0.26 -7.81 6.26
CA TYR A 315 -0.76 -7.78 5.22
C TYR A 315 -1.07 -9.16 4.65
N LEU A 316 -0.04 -9.98 4.40
CA LEU A 316 -0.23 -11.32 3.86
C LEU A 316 -0.94 -12.27 4.84
N TRP A 317 -0.59 -12.21 6.13
CA TRP A 317 -1.11 -13.12 7.15
C TRP A 317 -2.46 -12.73 7.74
N GLN A 318 -2.80 -11.43 7.75
CA GLN A 318 -3.96 -10.94 8.50
C GLN A 318 -5.26 -11.62 8.09
N TYR A 319 -5.56 -11.72 6.82
CA TYR A 319 -6.85 -12.24 6.37
C TYR A 319 -6.98 -13.77 6.48
N PRO A 320 -5.96 -14.59 6.14
CA PRO A 320 -5.98 -16.02 6.43
C PRO A 320 -6.23 -16.36 7.90
N VAL A 321 -5.62 -15.59 8.84
CA VAL A 321 -5.81 -15.78 10.27
C VAL A 321 -7.23 -15.40 10.68
N ILE A 322 -7.71 -14.21 10.31
CA ILE A 322 -9.08 -13.74 10.60
C ILE A 322 -10.11 -14.73 10.03
N TYR A 323 -9.90 -15.18 8.79
CA TYR A 323 -10.75 -16.18 8.15
C TYR A 323 -10.80 -17.50 8.94
N LEU A 324 -9.65 -17.98 9.41
CA LEU A 324 -9.56 -19.21 10.21
C LEU A 324 -10.35 -19.07 11.52
N PHE A 325 -10.14 -17.97 12.24
CA PHE A 325 -10.83 -17.71 13.50
C PHE A 325 -12.35 -17.63 13.31
N ALA A 326 -12.80 -16.95 12.28
CA ALA A 326 -14.21 -16.85 11.94
C ALA A 326 -14.83 -18.21 11.60
N LYS A 327 -14.16 -19.03 10.78
CA LYS A 327 -14.67 -20.35 10.37
C LYS A 327 -14.68 -21.40 11.48
N LEU A 328 -13.78 -21.27 12.44
CA LEU A 328 -13.74 -22.14 13.63
C LEU A 328 -14.65 -21.66 14.78
N GLY A 329 -15.32 -20.51 14.64
CA GLY A 329 -16.15 -19.92 15.69
C GLY A 329 -15.34 -19.34 16.85
N TRP A 330 -14.03 -19.15 16.70
CA TRP A 330 -13.15 -18.64 17.75
C TRP A 330 -13.35 -17.15 18.03
N THR A 331 -14.10 -16.45 17.18
CA THR A 331 -14.53 -15.06 17.44
C THR A 331 -15.43 -14.91 18.67
N GLN A 332 -15.95 -16.00 19.20
CA GLN A 332 -16.72 -16.02 20.44
C GLN A 332 -15.83 -16.17 21.70
N LEU A 333 -14.54 -16.48 21.54
CA LEU A 333 -13.62 -16.62 22.66
C LEU A 333 -13.36 -15.26 23.32
N PRO A 334 -13.19 -15.20 24.65
CA PRO A 334 -12.73 -14.00 25.30
C PRO A 334 -11.35 -13.61 24.74
N TYR A 335 -11.13 -12.32 24.48
CA TYR A 335 -9.87 -11.79 23.95
C TYR A 335 -9.46 -12.30 22.55
N TYR A 336 -10.42 -12.82 21.74
CA TYR A 336 -10.13 -13.36 20.40
C TYR A 336 -9.33 -12.38 19.54
N ALA A 337 -9.64 -11.09 19.58
CA ALA A 337 -8.93 -10.07 18.80
C ALA A 337 -7.43 -9.97 19.16
N ALA A 338 -7.11 -10.10 20.44
CA ALA A 338 -5.72 -10.15 20.90
C ALA A 338 -5.01 -11.41 20.41
N LEU A 339 -5.71 -12.54 20.38
CA LEU A 339 -5.18 -13.82 19.87
C LEU A 339 -4.96 -13.76 18.36
N GLU A 340 -5.87 -13.16 17.59
CA GLU A 340 -5.70 -12.93 16.15
C GLU A 340 -4.48 -12.06 15.87
N ILE A 341 -4.36 -10.91 16.54
CA ILE A 341 -3.21 -10.00 16.39
C ILE A 341 -1.91 -10.72 16.76
N ALA A 342 -1.88 -11.46 17.85
CA ALA A 342 -0.71 -12.22 18.27
C ALA A 342 -0.32 -13.27 17.21
N ALA A 343 -1.29 -14.03 16.69
CA ALA A 343 -1.07 -15.02 15.64
C ALA A 343 -0.52 -14.39 14.36
N ILE A 344 -1.09 -13.26 13.91
CA ILE A 344 -0.62 -12.51 12.76
C ILE A 344 0.84 -12.07 12.94
N LEU A 345 1.19 -11.51 14.10
CA LEU A 345 2.54 -11.04 14.38
C LEU A 345 3.54 -12.18 14.46
N VAL A 346 3.20 -13.28 15.14
CA VAL A 346 4.06 -14.47 15.24
C VAL A 346 4.32 -15.07 13.85
N LEU A 347 3.29 -15.27 13.04
CA LEU A 347 3.41 -15.80 11.68
C LEU A 347 4.20 -14.84 10.78
N THR A 348 4.05 -13.53 10.94
CA THR A 348 4.84 -12.53 10.23
C THR A 348 6.32 -12.66 10.57
N ILE A 349 6.69 -12.71 11.86
CA ILE A 349 8.08 -12.85 12.30
C ILE A 349 8.67 -14.16 11.80
N TRP A 350 7.91 -15.25 11.90
CA TRP A 350 8.33 -16.56 11.44
C TRP A 350 8.59 -16.58 9.92
N SER A 351 7.66 -16.05 9.12
CA SER A 351 7.81 -16.02 7.67
C SER A 351 8.91 -15.07 7.19
N ASP A 352 9.10 -13.93 7.88
CA ASP A 352 10.21 -13.02 7.61
C ASP A 352 11.57 -13.71 7.84
N ALA A 353 11.69 -14.49 8.91
CA ALA A 353 12.91 -15.25 9.19
C ALA A 353 13.20 -16.28 8.09
N LEU A 354 12.20 -16.95 7.53
CA LEU A 354 12.35 -17.92 6.44
C LEU A 354 12.64 -17.27 5.07
N ALA A 355 12.02 -16.12 4.80
CA ALA A 355 12.17 -15.46 3.50
C ALA A 355 13.54 -14.79 3.31
N HIS A 356 14.29 -14.60 4.39
CA HIS A 356 15.62 -13.95 4.38
C HIS A 356 16.79 -14.93 4.56
N VAL A 357 16.52 -16.23 4.65
CA VAL A 357 17.51 -17.31 4.54
C VAL A 357 17.78 -17.64 3.07
#